data_c5b2cb9d86b44dfc02d2882b624e70ef
#
_entry.id   c5b2cb9d86b44dfc02d2882b624e70ef
#
_cell.length_a   1.000
_cell.length_b   1.000
_cell.length_c   1.000
_cell.angle_alpha   90.00
_cell.angle_beta   90.00
_cell.angle_gamma   90.00
#
_symmetry.space_group_name_H-M   'P 1'
#
loop_
_entity.id
_entity.type
_entity.pdbx_description
1 polymer ?
#
loop_
_entity_poly.entity_id
_entity_poly.type
_entity_poly.pdbx_seq_one_letter_code
_entity_poly.pdbx_strand_id
1 'polypeptide(L)'
;MTMKTTYILFLTLFSAITLQAQVDRSVMPTPGPAPEINLGEPQSFNLNNGLKVLVVENHKLPRVSMQLSIDNPPILEGDKAGTASLTGSLLGLGSKNITKEAFNEEIDFLGARLYFSSQGAYAQSLSKYFSRMMELMADAAINPNFTQEEFDKEKDKLITGLKSEEKVVSSISSRIQRALAYGKNHPYGEFTTEATVNNVTLGDVEEFYREYFVPANAYLIVIGDVNFEEVKTLTETYFTSWTKAVPPSLSYSQPKNVPNTQINFVDMPNAVQSEITVQNIVNLKMSDDDYIAALLANQILGGGSDSRINLNLREDKGYTYGAYSSLGNDKYGPSRFAASVEVRNTVTDSSVVQLLKEIELINTQPVKDEELKTTKALY
;
A
#
# COMPACT_ATOMS: atom_id res chain seq x y z
N MET A 1 32.63 62.62 27.62
CA MET A 1 32.56 61.21 27.17
C MET A 1 32.81 61.21 25.67
N THR A 2 33.92 60.64 25.24
CA THR A 2 34.31 60.69 23.83
C THR A 2 33.49 59.73 22.99
N MET A 3 33.18 60.11 21.75
CA MET A 3 32.36 59.33 20.81
C MET A 3 32.79 57.82 20.72
N LYS A 4 34.08 57.55 20.90
CA LYS A 4 34.62 56.16 20.98
C LYS A 4 34.13 55.37 22.18
N THR A 5 33.95 56.00 23.34
CA THR A 5 33.43 55.34 24.56
C THR A 5 31.96 55.00 24.41
N THR A 6 31.19 55.83 23.69
CA THR A 6 29.76 55.58 23.41
C THR A 6 29.57 54.38 22.46
N TYR A 7 30.41 54.25 21.42
CA TYR A 7 30.37 53.10 20.49
C TYR A 7 30.75 51.79 21.18
N ILE A 8 31.75 51.79 22.09
CA ILE A 8 32.14 50.61 22.84
C ILE A 8 31.00 50.17 23.78
N LEU A 9 30.33 51.13 24.42
CA LEU A 9 29.19 50.82 25.30
C LEU A 9 27.99 50.27 24.54
N PHE A 10 27.71 50.75 23.31
CA PHE A 10 26.68 50.22 22.44
C PHE A 10 27.02 48.82 21.94
N LEU A 11 28.29 48.55 21.57
CA LEU A 11 28.74 47.24 21.08
C LEU A 11 28.67 46.18 22.20
N THR A 12 29.05 46.55 23.44
CA THR A 12 28.94 45.61 24.58
C THR A 12 27.49 45.37 25.00
N LEU A 13 26.61 46.35 24.91
CA LEU A 13 25.19 46.17 25.18
C LEU A 13 24.50 45.28 24.13
N PHE A 14 24.90 45.41 22.86
CA PHE A 14 24.38 44.56 21.78
C PHE A 14 24.87 43.11 21.88
N SER A 15 26.14 42.91 22.30
CA SER A 15 26.70 41.58 22.57
C SER A 15 26.06 40.88 23.77
N ALA A 16 25.63 41.64 24.79
CA ALA A 16 24.96 41.07 25.98
C ALA A 16 23.51 40.58 25.66
N ILE A 17 22.84 41.21 24.71
CA ILE A 17 21.46 40.80 24.28
C ILE A 17 21.49 39.50 23.47
N THR A 18 22.55 39.23 22.70
CA THR A 18 22.67 37.99 21.91
C THR A 18 23.02 36.76 22.75
N LEU A 19 23.56 36.92 23.96
CA LEU A 19 23.87 35.81 24.87
C LEU A 19 22.62 35.21 25.56
N GLN A 20 21.50 35.93 25.64
CA GLN A 20 20.26 35.40 26.23
C GLN A 20 19.38 34.62 25.26
N ALA A 21 19.77 34.56 23.98
CA ALA A 21 18.99 33.88 22.94
C ALA A 21 19.38 32.39 22.69
N GLN A 22 20.31 31.86 23.47
CA GLN A 22 20.61 30.43 23.40
C GLN A 22 19.55 29.64 24.15
N VAL A 23 18.72 28.95 23.38
CA VAL A 23 17.79 27.93 23.92
C VAL A 23 18.62 26.89 24.68
N ASP A 24 18.32 26.71 25.96
CA ASP A 24 18.93 25.63 26.75
C ASP A 24 18.47 24.27 26.18
N ARG A 25 19.37 23.64 25.44
CA ARG A 25 19.12 22.34 24.80
C ARG A 25 19.23 21.16 25.78
N SER A 26 19.63 21.39 27.04
CA SER A 26 19.63 20.37 28.08
C SER A 26 18.22 20.11 28.65
N VAL A 27 17.31 21.04 28.44
CA VAL A 27 15.92 20.92 28.86
C VAL A 27 15.05 20.63 27.68
N MET A 28 14.44 19.42 27.66
CA MET A 28 13.47 19.03 26.63
C MET A 28 12.25 19.96 26.69
N PRO A 29 11.81 20.55 25.57
CA PRO A 29 10.60 21.36 25.56
C PRO A 29 9.39 20.55 26.08
N THR A 30 8.57 21.18 26.88
CA THR A 30 7.31 20.58 27.33
C THR A 30 6.43 20.34 26.09
N PRO A 31 5.94 19.11 25.85
CA PRO A 31 5.01 18.87 24.75
C PRO A 31 3.79 19.79 24.83
N GLY A 32 3.39 20.37 23.71
CA GLY A 32 2.09 21.04 23.62
C GLY A 32 0.94 20.05 23.84
N PRO A 33 -0.31 20.54 24.01
CA PRO A 33 -1.46 19.66 24.06
C PRO A 33 -1.52 18.85 22.75
N ALA A 34 -1.95 17.59 22.86
CA ALA A 34 -2.17 16.75 21.69
C ALA A 34 -3.16 17.44 20.73
N PRO A 35 -2.92 17.43 19.41
CA PRO A 35 -3.85 18.02 18.47
C PRO A 35 -5.21 17.30 18.53
N GLU A 36 -6.28 18.07 18.62
CA GLU A 36 -7.63 17.51 18.45
C GLU A 36 -7.83 17.14 16.98
N ILE A 37 -7.99 15.84 16.71
CA ILE A 37 -8.30 15.35 15.38
C ILE A 37 -9.82 15.42 15.21
N ASN A 38 -10.27 16.39 14.45
CA ASN A 38 -11.68 16.50 14.05
C ASN A 38 -11.84 16.04 12.60
N LEU A 39 -12.16 14.76 12.41
CA LEU A 39 -12.47 14.20 11.12
C LEU A 39 -13.95 14.46 10.84
N GLY A 40 -14.25 15.36 9.91
CA GLY A 40 -15.61 15.52 9.39
C GLY A 40 -16.09 14.23 8.71
N GLU A 41 -17.38 13.96 8.77
CA GLU A 41 -17.95 12.84 8.03
C GLU A 41 -18.00 13.16 6.53
N PRO A 42 -17.60 12.22 5.63
CA PRO A 42 -17.73 12.40 4.19
C PRO A 42 -19.21 12.56 3.81
N GLN A 43 -19.50 13.48 2.91
CA GLN A 43 -20.81 13.50 2.25
C GLN A 43 -20.89 12.31 1.29
N SER A 44 -22.06 11.71 1.12
CA SER A 44 -22.20 10.51 0.29
C SER A 44 -23.52 10.43 -0.43
N PHE A 45 -23.51 9.76 -1.58
CA PHE A 45 -24.70 9.38 -2.33
C PHE A 45 -24.44 8.10 -3.13
N ASN A 46 -25.50 7.50 -3.67
CA ASN A 46 -25.40 6.30 -4.49
C ASN A 46 -26.05 6.54 -5.85
N LEU A 47 -25.44 5.99 -6.90
CA LEU A 47 -26.07 5.89 -8.20
C LEU A 47 -27.01 4.65 -8.26
N ASN A 48 -27.98 4.67 -9.18
CA ASN A 48 -28.93 3.56 -9.37
C ASN A 48 -28.27 2.26 -9.84
N ASN A 49 -27.07 2.33 -10.43
CA ASN A 49 -26.29 1.17 -10.85
C ASN A 49 -25.52 0.51 -9.68
N GLY A 50 -25.50 1.13 -8.50
CA GLY A 50 -24.87 0.60 -7.29
C GLY A 50 -23.56 1.28 -6.90
N LEU A 51 -22.98 2.15 -7.75
CA LEU A 51 -21.78 2.91 -7.40
C LEU A 51 -22.05 3.81 -6.19
N LYS A 52 -21.20 3.69 -5.17
CA LYS A 52 -21.21 4.54 -3.97
C LYS A 52 -20.20 5.66 -4.14
N VAL A 53 -20.60 6.88 -3.82
CA VAL A 53 -19.74 8.07 -3.94
C VAL A 53 -19.56 8.70 -2.56
N LEU A 54 -18.30 8.99 -2.24
CA LEU A 54 -17.89 9.67 -1.02
C LEU A 54 -17.17 10.96 -1.41
N VAL A 55 -17.54 12.07 -0.79
CA VAL A 55 -16.96 13.40 -1.11
C VAL A 55 -16.43 14.04 0.17
N VAL A 56 -15.19 14.49 0.13
CA VAL A 56 -14.56 15.28 1.17
C VAL A 56 -14.07 16.59 0.58
N GLU A 57 -14.79 17.69 0.85
CA GLU A 57 -14.40 19.03 0.41
C GLU A 57 -13.21 19.56 1.22
N ASN A 58 -12.17 20.00 0.53
CA ASN A 58 -10.98 20.58 1.15
C ASN A 58 -10.37 21.67 0.25
N HIS A 59 -10.71 22.90 0.55
CA HIS A 59 -10.33 24.09 -0.25
C HIS A 59 -8.96 24.70 0.12
N LYS A 60 -8.11 23.98 0.89
CA LYS A 60 -6.79 24.51 1.27
C LYS A 60 -5.81 24.61 0.11
N LEU A 61 -5.93 23.74 -0.87
CA LEU A 61 -5.09 23.72 -2.07
C LEU A 61 -5.97 23.47 -3.30
N PRO A 62 -5.68 24.09 -4.46
CA PRO A 62 -6.47 23.93 -5.68
C PRO A 62 -6.18 22.59 -6.37
N ARG A 63 -6.41 21.49 -5.64
CA ARG A 63 -6.17 20.10 -6.08
C ARG A 63 -7.36 19.22 -5.77
N VAL A 64 -7.57 18.23 -6.62
CA VAL A 64 -8.53 17.16 -6.40
C VAL A 64 -7.88 15.81 -6.68
N SER A 65 -8.21 14.85 -5.86
CA SER A 65 -7.91 13.43 -6.09
C SER A 65 -9.21 12.63 -6.16
N MET A 66 -9.22 11.65 -7.06
CA MET A 66 -10.33 10.72 -7.26
C MET A 66 -9.80 9.30 -7.14
N GLN A 67 -10.46 8.48 -6.35
CA GLN A 67 -10.17 7.06 -6.22
C GLN A 67 -11.41 6.27 -6.58
N LEU A 68 -11.39 5.60 -7.72
CA LEU A 68 -12.35 4.54 -8.03
C LEU A 68 -11.79 3.24 -7.44
N SER A 69 -12.50 2.61 -6.53
CA SER A 69 -12.08 1.38 -5.86
C SER A 69 -13.13 0.29 -6.05
N ILE A 70 -12.71 -0.83 -6.60
CA ILE A 70 -13.56 -2.02 -6.74
C ILE A 70 -13.26 -2.95 -5.56
N ASP A 71 -14.21 -3.11 -4.66
CA ASP A 71 -14.06 -3.86 -3.42
C ASP A 71 -14.37 -5.35 -3.63
N ASN A 72 -13.59 -6.00 -4.49
CA ASN A 72 -13.65 -7.45 -4.69
C ASN A 72 -12.91 -8.18 -3.58
N PRO A 73 -13.44 -9.31 -3.09
CA PRO A 73 -12.61 -10.26 -2.35
C PRO A 73 -11.49 -10.80 -3.26
N PRO A 74 -10.43 -11.37 -2.68
CA PRO A 74 -9.33 -11.95 -3.46
C PRO A 74 -9.85 -13.00 -4.45
N ILE A 75 -9.35 -12.94 -5.69
CA ILE A 75 -9.77 -13.80 -6.80
C ILE A 75 -8.69 -14.85 -7.04
N LEU A 76 -9.10 -16.14 -7.06
CA LEU A 76 -8.22 -17.23 -7.47
C LEU A 76 -8.31 -17.39 -9.00
N GLU A 77 -7.20 -17.17 -9.70
CA GLU A 77 -7.12 -17.21 -11.17
C GLU A 77 -6.65 -18.58 -11.68
N GLY A 78 -6.03 -19.41 -10.84
CA GLY A 78 -5.63 -20.77 -11.12
C GLY A 78 -4.59 -20.88 -12.24
N ASP A 79 -4.90 -21.66 -13.28
CA ASP A 79 -4.01 -21.89 -14.42
C ASP A 79 -3.88 -20.68 -15.37
N LYS A 80 -4.66 -19.61 -15.11
CA LYS A 80 -4.64 -18.32 -15.80
C LYS A 80 -4.17 -17.18 -14.89
N ALA A 81 -3.42 -17.49 -13.83
CA ALA A 81 -2.86 -16.47 -12.96
C ALA A 81 -2.04 -15.44 -13.73
N GLY A 82 -2.41 -14.17 -13.59
CA GLY A 82 -1.94 -13.04 -14.39
C GLY A 82 -3.05 -12.33 -15.18
N THR A 83 -4.28 -12.90 -15.25
CA THR A 83 -5.44 -12.29 -15.92
C THR A 83 -5.79 -10.93 -15.31
N ALA A 84 -5.89 -10.84 -13.98
CA ALA A 84 -6.14 -9.58 -13.31
C ALA A 84 -5.04 -8.53 -13.58
N SER A 85 -3.78 -8.96 -13.60
CA SER A 85 -2.65 -8.08 -13.92
C SER A 85 -2.74 -7.52 -15.34
N LEU A 86 -3.00 -8.39 -16.32
CA LEU A 86 -3.18 -7.99 -17.72
C LEU A 86 -4.42 -7.10 -17.91
N THR A 87 -5.52 -7.40 -17.23
CA THR A 87 -6.71 -6.53 -17.23
C THR A 87 -6.37 -5.13 -16.72
N GLY A 88 -5.65 -5.04 -15.61
CA GLY A 88 -5.21 -3.74 -15.05
C GLY A 88 -4.27 -2.98 -15.98
N SER A 89 -3.35 -3.68 -16.66
CA SER A 89 -2.41 -3.05 -17.60
C SER A 89 -3.08 -2.55 -18.87
N LEU A 90 -4.16 -3.19 -19.31
CA LEU A 90 -4.92 -2.80 -20.50
C LEU A 90 -5.93 -1.69 -20.22
N LEU A 91 -6.43 -1.59 -18.98
CA LEU A 91 -7.24 -0.47 -18.55
C LEU A 91 -6.39 0.83 -18.59
N GLY A 92 -6.97 1.91 -19.09
CA GLY A 92 -6.25 3.18 -19.19
C GLY A 92 -5.31 3.30 -20.40
N LEU A 93 -5.31 2.34 -21.31
CA LEU A 93 -4.68 2.47 -22.64
C LEU A 93 -5.62 3.15 -23.65
N GLY A 94 -6.27 4.25 -23.23
CA GLY A 94 -7.34 4.89 -24.00
C GLY A 94 -8.70 4.22 -23.75
N SER A 95 -9.66 4.56 -24.59
CA SER A 95 -11.02 4.01 -24.58
C SER A 95 -11.53 3.80 -26.01
N LYS A 96 -12.78 3.37 -26.13
CA LYS A 96 -13.44 3.31 -27.45
C LYS A 96 -13.65 4.70 -28.09
N ASN A 97 -13.57 5.77 -27.27
CA ASN A 97 -13.82 7.14 -27.69
C ASN A 97 -12.54 7.95 -27.88
N ILE A 98 -11.44 7.55 -27.24
CA ILE A 98 -10.15 8.26 -27.26
C ILE A 98 -9.01 7.26 -27.46
N THR A 99 -8.11 7.53 -28.41
CA THR A 99 -6.95 6.66 -28.63
C THR A 99 -5.96 6.76 -27.48
N LYS A 100 -5.11 5.76 -27.32
CA LYS A 100 -4.07 5.73 -26.29
C LYS A 100 -3.16 6.96 -26.33
N GLU A 101 -2.75 7.37 -27.53
CA GLU A 101 -1.88 8.51 -27.76
C GLU A 101 -2.56 9.81 -27.32
N ALA A 102 -3.79 10.05 -27.79
CA ALA A 102 -4.54 11.27 -27.44
C ALA A 102 -4.88 11.30 -25.95
N PHE A 103 -5.17 10.15 -25.33
CA PHE A 103 -5.44 10.02 -23.91
C PHE A 103 -4.21 10.41 -23.08
N ASN A 104 -3.04 9.89 -23.42
CA ASN A 104 -1.80 10.22 -22.72
C ASN A 104 -1.37 11.66 -22.92
N GLU A 105 -1.43 12.18 -24.16
CA GLU A 105 -1.13 13.57 -24.47
C GLU A 105 -2.01 14.55 -23.67
N GLU A 106 -3.29 14.21 -23.50
CA GLU A 106 -4.19 15.07 -22.75
C GLU A 106 -3.88 15.05 -21.25
N ILE A 107 -3.62 13.86 -20.66
CA ILE A 107 -3.21 13.74 -19.23
C ILE A 107 -1.93 14.54 -18.98
N ASP A 108 -0.94 14.42 -19.86
CA ASP A 108 0.32 15.15 -19.76
C ASP A 108 0.12 16.67 -19.90
N PHE A 109 -0.70 17.11 -20.85
CA PHE A 109 -1.05 18.52 -21.05
C PHE A 109 -1.73 19.11 -19.80
N LEU A 110 -2.60 18.35 -19.15
CA LEU A 110 -3.28 18.76 -17.91
C LEU A 110 -2.35 18.75 -16.69
N GLY A 111 -1.13 18.22 -16.81
CA GLY A 111 -0.21 18.00 -15.69
C GLY A 111 -0.83 17.11 -14.61
N ALA A 112 -1.66 16.16 -15.04
CA ALA A 112 -2.44 15.28 -14.20
C ALA A 112 -1.80 13.91 -14.07
N ARG A 113 -2.39 13.08 -13.20
CA ARG A 113 -2.06 11.66 -13.07
C ARG A 113 -3.33 10.84 -13.17
N LEU A 114 -3.29 9.77 -13.92
CA LEU A 114 -4.38 8.80 -14.02
C LEU A 114 -3.80 7.40 -14.19
N TYR A 115 -4.12 6.52 -13.26
CA TYR A 115 -3.65 5.13 -13.24
C TYR A 115 -4.82 4.20 -13.12
N PHE A 116 -4.70 3.03 -13.74
CA PHE A 116 -5.67 1.95 -13.65
C PHE A 116 -5.02 0.69 -13.08
N SER A 117 -5.85 -0.12 -12.45
CA SER A 117 -5.57 -1.49 -12.05
C SER A 117 -6.83 -2.33 -12.22
N SER A 118 -6.74 -3.64 -12.05
CA SER A 118 -7.93 -4.51 -12.01
C SER A 118 -8.88 -4.21 -10.85
N GLN A 119 -8.44 -3.43 -9.87
CA GLN A 119 -9.21 -3.05 -8.68
C GLN A 119 -9.63 -1.59 -8.68
N GLY A 120 -9.53 -0.88 -9.81
CA GLY A 120 -10.00 0.48 -9.92
C GLY A 120 -9.05 1.44 -10.62
N ALA A 121 -9.19 2.73 -10.29
CA ALA A 121 -8.38 3.80 -10.86
C ALA A 121 -8.10 4.90 -9.83
N TYR A 122 -7.02 5.61 -10.04
CA TYR A 122 -6.68 6.80 -9.26
C TYR A 122 -6.36 7.95 -10.20
N ALA A 123 -6.94 9.13 -9.94
CA ALA A 123 -6.61 10.36 -10.64
C ALA A 123 -6.29 11.50 -9.67
N GLN A 124 -5.39 12.38 -10.09
CA GLN A 124 -5.08 13.62 -9.39
C GLN A 124 -4.82 14.75 -10.40
N SER A 125 -5.42 15.90 -10.16
CA SER A 125 -5.21 17.09 -10.98
C SER A 125 -5.39 18.38 -10.18
N LEU A 126 -5.17 19.53 -10.85
CA LEU A 126 -5.68 20.80 -10.35
C LEU A 126 -7.22 20.83 -10.45
N SER A 127 -7.88 21.52 -9.50
CA SER A 127 -9.36 21.63 -9.43
C SER A 127 -9.99 22.11 -10.72
N LYS A 128 -9.36 23.07 -11.42
CA LYS A 128 -9.85 23.58 -12.70
C LYS A 128 -9.98 22.54 -13.82
N TYR A 129 -9.32 21.39 -13.66
CA TYR A 129 -9.38 20.28 -14.61
C TYR A 129 -10.21 19.09 -14.11
N PHE A 130 -10.86 19.23 -12.95
CA PHE A 130 -11.59 18.16 -12.29
C PHE A 130 -12.64 17.49 -13.18
N SER A 131 -13.50 18.30 -13.83
CA SER A 131 -14.55 17.79 -14.72
C SER A 131 -13.99 16.93 -15.85
N ARG A 132 -12.92 17.41 -16.51
CA ARG A 132 -12.31 16.66 -17.62
C ARG A 132 -11.61 15.39 -17.14
N MET A 133 -10.94 15.45 -16.00
CA MET A 133 -10.30 14.26 -15.43
C MET A 133 -11.31 13.19 -15.00
N MET A 134 -12.49 13.59 -14.48
CA MET A 134 -13.56 12.66 -14.18
C MET A 134 -14.12 12.01 -15.44
N GLU A 135 -14.29 12.77 -16.51
CA GLU A 135 -14.71 12.26 -17.82
C GLU A 135 -13.71 11.22 -18.36
N LEU A 136 -12.42 11.55 -18.39
CA LEU A 136 -11.37 10.63 -18.85
C LEU A 136 -11.30 9.35 -18.02
N MET A 137 -11.38 9.47 -16.68
CA MET A 137 -11.40 8.30 -15.79
C MET A 137 -12.64 7.43 -16.06
N ALA A 138 -13.81 8.03 -16.14
CA ALA A 138 -15.06 7.31 -16.36
C ALA A 138 -15.07 6.62 -17.72
N ASP A 139 -14.67 7.34 -18.78
CA ASP A 139 -14.66 6.76 -20.14
C ASP A 139 -13.70 5.58 -20.27
N ALA A 140 -12.46 5.70 -19.78
CA ALA A 140 -11.52 4.61 -19.79
C ALA A 140 -11.94 3.44 -18.87
N ALA A 141 -12.62 3.72 -17.76
CA ALA A 141 -13.14 2.71 -16.85
C ALA A 141 -14.33 1.92 -17.44
N ILE A 142 -15.23 2.59 -18.17
CA ILE A 142 -16.53 2.02 -18.60
C ILE A 142 -16.48 1.54 -20.06
N ASN A 143 -15.69 2.19 -20.89
CA ASN A 143 -15.56 1.93 -22.32
C ASN A 143 -14.12 1.55 -22.72
N PRO A 144 -13.45 0.62 -22.01
CA PRO A 144 -12.08 0.26 -22.37
C PRO A 144 -12.01 -0.29 -23.78
N ASN A 145 -10.89 -0.02 -24.44
CA ASN A 145 -10.62 -0.54 -25.79
C ASN A 145 -9.57 -1.65 -25.73
N PHE A 146 -10.00 -2.85 -25.38
CA PHE A 146 -9.13 -4.03 -25.37
C PHE A 146 -8.86 -4.50 -26.80
N THR A 147 -7.61 -4.40 -27.25
CA THR A 147 -7.18 -4.86 -28.57
C THR A 147 -6.18 -5.99 -28.46
N GLN A 148 -6.16 -6.90 -29.45
CA GLN A 148 -5.18 -8.00 -29.48
C GLN A 148 -3.75 -7.48 -29.50
N GLU A 149 -3.48 -6.40 -30.24
CA GLU A 149 -2.15 -5.78 -30.32
C GLU A 149 -1.63 -5.31 -28.97
N GLU A 150 -2.43 -4.57 -28.20
CA GLU A 150 -2.01 -4.09 -26.88
C GLU A 150 -1.95 -5.24 -25.86
N PHE A 151 -2.86 -6.23 -25.97
CA PHE A 151 -2.81 -7.43 -25.15
C PHE A 151 -1.50 -8.19 -25.35
N ASP A 152 -1.09 -8.43 -26.59
CA ASP A 152 0.15 -9.14 -26.88
C ASP A 152 1.37 -8.39 -26.34
N LYS A 153 1.41 -7.06 -26.48
CA LYS A 153 2.48 -6.21 -25.92
C LYS A 153 2.56 -6.29 -24.39
N GLU A 154 1.42 -6.15 -23.69
CA GLU A 154 1.40 -6.19 -22.22
C GLU A 154 1.67 -7.61 -21.70
N LYS A 155 1.25 -8.66 -22.42
CA LYS A 155 1.57 -10.05 -22.12
C LYS A 155 3.08 -10.32 -22.22
N ASP A 156 3.72 -9.90 -23.30
CA ASP A 156 5.17 -10.02 -23.49
C ASP A 156 5.98 -9.25 -22.43
N LYS A 157 5.51 -8.06 -22.07
CA LYS A 157 6.09 -7.23 -21.01
C LYS A 157 5.97 -7.91 -19.64
N LEU A 158 4.82 -8.48 -19.31
CA LEU A 158 4.60 -9.23 -18.07
C LEU A 158 5.52 -10.46 -18.00
N ILE A 159 5.62 -11.26 -19.07
CA ILE A 159 6.52 -12.41 -19.15
C ILE A 159 7.97 -12.01 -18.98
N THR A 160 8.39 -10.91 -19.61
CA THR A 160 9.75 -10.37 -19.46
C THR A 160 10.05 -9.94 -18.03
N GLY A 161 9.09 -9.29 -17.37
CA GLY A 161 9.16 -8.94 -15.95
C GLY A 161 9.33 -10.17 -15.06
N LEU A 162 8.50 -11.21 -15.26
CA LEU A 162 8.57 -12.46 -14.51
C LEU A 162 9.94 -13.16 -14.64
N LYS A 163 10.52 -13.20 -15.85
CA LYS A 163 11.86 -13.76 -16.08
C LYS A 163 12.96 -12.99 -15.35
N SER A 164 12.80 -11.68 -15.22
CA SER A 164 13.74 -10.86 -14.46
C SER A 164 13.62 -11.13 -12.95
N GLU A 165 12.40 -11.29 -12.45
CA GLU A 165 12.11 -11.60 -11.04
C GLU A 165 12.62 -12.97 -10.58
N GLU A 166 12.74 -13.95 -11.49
CA GLU A 166 13.31 -15.28 -11.18
C GLU A 166 14.77 -15.24 -10.70
N LYS A 167 15.46 -14.13 -10.90
CA LYS A 167 16.82 -13.90 -10.45
C LYS A 167 16.93 -13.07 -9.16
N VAL A 168 15.80 -12.63 -8.63
CA VAL A 168 15.74 -11.76 -7.46
C VAL A 168 15.32 -12.57 -6.24
N VAL A 169 16.21 -12.64 -5.23
CA VAL A 169 16.00 -13.44 -4.00
C VAL A 169 14.70 -13.05 -3.31
N SER A 170 14.44 -11.76 -3.13
CA SER A 170 13.23 -11.27 -2.45
C SER A 170 11.93 -11.60 -3.19
N SER A 171 11.93 -11.61 -4.53
CA SER A 171 10.76 -12.01 -5.32
C SER A 171 10.43 -13.49 -5.13
N ILE A 172 11.45 -14.35 -5.18
CA ILE A 172 11.30 -15.79 -4.96
C ILE A 172 10.85 -16.06 -3.52
N SER A 173 11.51 -15.44 -2.55
CA SER A 173 11.17 -15.55 -1.13
C SER A 173 9.71 -15.16 -0.90
N SER A 174 9.26 -14.03 -1.40
CA SER A 174 7.87 -13.55 -1.26
C SER A 174 6.83 -14.52 -1.83
N ARG A 175 7.11 -15.13 -2.99
CA ARG A 175 6.22 -16.16 -3.60
C ARG A 175 6.13 -17.39 -2.73
N ILE A 176 7.29 -17.91 -2.26
CA ILE A 176 7.37 -19.10 -1.42
C ILE A 176 6.68 -18.87 -0.08
N GLN A 177 6.95 -17.76 0.59
CA GLN A 177 6.33 -17.39 1.86
C GLN A 177 4.80 -17.42 1.77
N ARG A 178 4.23 -16.79 0.73
CA ARG A 178 2.78 -16.77 0.52
C ARG A 178 2.22 -18.15 0.20
N ALA A 179 2.89 -18.92 -0.67
CA ALA A 179 2.46 -20.28 -1.00
C ALA A 179 2.52 -21.22 0.21
N LEU A 180 3.51 -21.07 1.11
CA LEU A 180 3.61 -21.84 2.36
C LEU A 180 2.54 -21.43 3.38
N ALA A 181 2.22 -20.13 3.47
CA ALA A 181 1.24 -19.61 4.42
C ALA A 181 -0.20 -19.94 4.02
N TYR A 182 -0.54 -19.75 2.75
CA TYR A 182 -1.93 -19.83 2.28
C TYR A 182 -2.23 -21.08 1.45
N GLY A 183 -1.21 -21.73 0.89
CA GLY A 183 -1.37 -22.78 -0.12
C GLY A 183 -1.51 -22.22 -1.55
N LYS A 184 -1.02 -22.96 -2.54
CA LYS A 184 -1.04 -22.55 -3.96
C LYS A 184 -2.44 -22.41 -4.57
N ASN A 185 -3.43 -23.06 -3.95
CA ASN A 185 -4.84 -23.03 -4.40
C ASN A 185 -5.66 -21.99 -3.60
N HIS A 186 -5.01 -20.98 -3.06
CA HIS A 186 -5.62 -19.86 -2.35
C HIS A 186 -5.19 -18.56 -3.03
N PRO A 187 -6.07 -17.54 -3.17
CA PRO A 187 -5.73 -16.31 -3.90
C PRO A 187 -4.47 -15.60 -3.38
N TYR A 188 -4.22 -15.68 -2.08
CA TYR A 188 -3.03 -15.08 -1.46
C TYR A 188 -1.76 -15.91 -1.59
N GLY A 189 -1.90 -17.20 -1.94
CA GLY A 189 -0.79 -18.13 -2.06
C GLY A 189 -0.46 -18.55 -3.49
N GLU A 190 -1.37 -18.30 -4.45
CA GLU A 190 -1.05 -18.46 -5.85
C GLU A 190 -0.05 -17.40 -6.32
N PHE A 191 0.66 -17.68 -7.40
CA PHE A 191 1.57 -16.73 -8.03
C PHE A 191 1.60 -16.89 -9.54
N THR A 192 1.73 -15.77 -10.20
CA THR A 192 1.83 -15.69 -11.66
C THR A 192 3.15 -16.28 -12.14
N THR A 193 3.10 -17.06 -13.20
CA THR A 193 4.25 -17.68 -13.89
C THR A 193 4.17 -17.44 -15.38
N GLU A 194 5.28 -17.62 -16.11
CA GLU A 194 5.25 -17.59 -17.57
C GLU A 194 4.22 -18.60 -18.14
N ALA A 195 4.12 -19.79 -17.53
CA ALA A 195 3.17 -20.83 -17.95
C ALA A 195 1.72 -20.37 -17.78
N THR A 196 1.35 -19.79 -16.63
CA THR A 196 -0.01 -19.31 -16.39
C THR A 196 -0.36 -18.12 -17.28
N VAL A 197 0.58 -17.18 -17.49
CA VAL A 197 0.38 -16.03 -18.38
C VAL A 197 0.21 -16.51 -19.85
N ASN A 198 0.95 -17.53 -20.28
CA ASN A 198 0.78 -18.08 -21.64
C ASN A 198 -0.61 -18.64 -21.88
N ASN A 199 -1.31 -19.15 -20.87
CA ASN A 199 -2.69 -19.64 -20.96
C ASN A 199 -3.73 -18.51 -21.05
N VAL A 200 -3.39 -17.28 -20.67
CA VAL A 200 -4.32 -16.15 -20.72
C VAL A 200 -4.54 -15.70 -22.16
N THR A 201 -5.79 -15.48 -22.50
CA THR A 201 -6.25 -14.92 -23.79
C THR A 201 -6.88 -13.55 -23.59
N LEU A 202 -7.04 -12.78 -24.68
CA LEU A 202 -7.78 -11.52 -24.62
C LEU A 202 -9.22 -11.72 -24.12
N GLY A 203 -9.86 -12.82 -24.53
CA GLY A 203 -11.21 -13.18 -24.06
C GLY A 203 -11.29 -13.36 -22.53
N ASP A 204 -10.24 -13.90 -21.90
CA ASP A 204 -10.19 -14.04 -20.44
C ASP A 204 -10.09 -12.67 -19.74
N VAL A 205 -9.35 -11.72 -20.31
CA VAL A 205 -9.26 -10.33 -19.82
C VAL A 205 -10.63 -9.63 -19.93
N GLU A 206 -11.31 -9.78 -21.08
CA GLU A 206 -12.65 -9.22 -21.30
C GLU A 206 -13.68 -9.81 -20.34
N GLU A 207 -13.59 -11.12 -20.07
CA GLU A 207 -14.46 -11.81 -19.13
C GLU A 207 -14.20 -11.35 -17.69
N PHE A 208 -12.93 -11.28 -17.27
CA PHE A 208 -12.54 -10.78 -15.96
C PHE A 208 -13.03 -9.33 -15.73
N TYR A 209 -12.83 -8.45 -16.70
CA TYR A 209 -13.34 -7.08 -16.64
C TYR A 209 -14.86 -7.06 -16.49
N ARG A 210 -15.60 -7.80 -17.31
CA ARG A 210 -17.07 -7.83 -17.27
C ARG A 210 -17.62 -8.36 -15.95
N GLU A 211 -16.96 -9.32 -15.31
CA GLU A 211 -17.42 -9.98 -14.09
C GLU A 211 -17.03 -9.23 -12.83
N TYR A 212 -15.83 -8.67 -12.80
CA TYR A 212 -15.25 -8.12 -11.56
C TYR A 212 -15.14 -6.60 -11.53
N PHE A 213 -15.07 -5.94 -12.67
CA PHE A 213 -15.01 -4.48 -12.73
C PHE A 213 -16.42 -3.89 -12.86
N VAL A 214 -17.18 -3.95 -11.76
CA VAL A 214 -18.63 -3.67 -11.76
C VAL A 214 -19.00 -2.64 -10.68
N PRO A 215 -20.09 -1.84 -10.89
CA PRO A 215 -20.41 -0.73 -10.00
C PRO A 215 -21.01 -1.17 -8.65
N ALA A 216 -21.57 -2.38 -8.52
CA ALA A 216 -22.29 -2.79 -7.31
C ALA A 216 -21.42 -2.87 -6.05
N ASN A 217 -20.12 -3.11 -6.22
CA ASN A 217 -19.12 -3.12 -5.15
C ASN A 217 -18.04 -2.04 -5.34
N ALA A 218 -18.34 -1.02 -6.14
CA ALA A 218 -17.42 0.08 -6.41
C ALA A 218 -17.71 1.30 -5.51
N TYR A 219 -16.63 1.99 -5.18
CA TYR A 219 -16.63 3.27 -4.49
C TYR A 219 -15.88 4.30 -5.33
N LEU A 220 -16.48 5.47 -5.55
CA LEU A 220 -15.80 6.64 -6.05
C LEU A 220 -15.58 7.60 -4.88
N ILE A 221 -14.33 7.82 -4.52
CA ILE A 221 -13.94 8.71 -3.43
C ILE A 221 -13.31 9.95 -4.05
N VAL A 222 -13.89 11.13 -3.79
CA VAL A 222 -13.41 12.42 -4.31
C VAL A 222 -13.01 13.30 -3.14
N ILE A 223 -11.75 13.73 -3.13
CA ILE A 223 -11.20 14.55 -2.04
C ILE A 223 -10.46 15.75 -2.64
N GLY A 224 -10.76 16.95 -2.16
CA GLY A 224 -10.02 18.15 -2.56
C GLY A 224 -10.89 19.38 -2.72
N ASP A 225 -10.40 20.32 -3.51
CA ASP A 225 -11.06 21.58 -3.80
C ASP A 225 -12.16 21.39 -4.86
N VAL A 226 -13.27 20.86 -4.39
CA VAL A 226 -14.48 20.52 -5.15
C VAL A 226 -15.72 20.89 -4.33
N ASN A 227 -16.86 20.95 -5.00
CA ASN A 227 -18.17 21.14 -4.38
C ASN A 227 -19.01 19.86 -4.53
N PHE A 228 -19.74 19.44 -3.50
CA PHE A 228 -20.54 18.22 -3.48
C PHE A 228 -21.52 18.12 -4.65
N GLU A 229 -22.26 19.20 -4.93
CA GLU A 229 -23.25 19.20 -6.01
C GLU A 229 -22.61 19.10 -7.40
N GLU A 230 -21.41 19.68 -7.57
CA GLU A 230 -20.61 19.51 -8.79
C GLU A 230 -20.18 18.07 -8.97
N VAL A 231 -19.59 17.45 -7.91
CA VAL A 231 -19.19 16.03 -7.91
C VAL A 231 -20.39 15.15 -8.25
N LYS A 232 -21.54 15.41 -7.64
CA LYS A 232 -22.78 14.64 -7.88
C LYS A 232 -23.20 14.74 -9.34
N THR A 233 -23.30 15.95 -9.87
CA THR A 233 -23.69 16.19 -11.28
C THR A 233 -22.77 15.51 -12.27
N LEU A 234 -21.45 15.62 -12.08
CA LEU A 234 -20.45 15.00 -12.96
C LEU A 234 -20.49 13.46 -12.85
N THR A 235 -20.62 12.93 -11.63
CA THR A 235 -20.74 11.50 -11.44
C THR A 235 -22.02 10.92 -12.08
N GLU A 236 -23.15 11.59 -11.93
CA GLU A 236 -24.39 11.22 -12.60
C GLU A 236 -24.24 11.28 -14.14
N THR A 237 -23.52 12.25 -14.65
CA THR A 237 -23.28 12.42 -16.09
C THR A 237 -22.42 11.29 -16.66
N TYR A 238 -21.31 10.95 -16.01
CA TYR A 238 -20.30 10.08 -16.59
C TYR A 238 -20.39 8.62 -16.14
N PHE A 239 -20.94 8.31 -14.96
CA PHE A 239 -20.96 6.95 -14.42
C PHE A 239 -22.35 6.27 -14.48
N THR A 240 -23.42 6.97 -14.81
CA THR A 240 -24.77 6.36 -14.88
C THR A 240 -24.88 5.29 -15.97
N SER A 241 -24.11 5.44 -17.06
CA SER A 241 -24.07 4.45 -18.16
C SER A 241 -23.34 3.16 -17.79
N TRP A 242 -22.61 3.12 -16.67
CA TRP A 242 -21.92 1.90 -16.23
C TRP A 242 -22.93 0.82 -15.89
N THR A 243 -22.92 -0.26 -16.65
CA THR A 243 -23.92 -1.32 -16.59
C THR A 243 -23.97 -1.94 -15.18
N LYS A 244 -25.17 -1.96 -14.58
CA LYS A 244 -25.39 -2.58 -13.28
C LYS A 244 -25.08 -4.08 -13.35
N ALA A 245 -24.13 -4.53 -12.54
CA ALA A 245 -23.79 -5.94 -12.40
C ALA A 245 -23.28 -6.18 -10.97
N VAL A 246 -23.32 -7.44 -10.55
CA VAL A 246 -22.85 -7.90 -9.23
C VAL A 246 -21.74 -8.91 -9.48
N PRO A 247 -20.59 -8.81 -8.81
CA PRO A 247 -19.50 -9.75 -9.00
C PRO A 247 -19.88 -11.16 -8.53
N PRO A 248 -19.23 -12.21 -9.06
CA PRO A 248 -19.43 -13.57 -8.58
C PRO A 248 -19.13 -13.73 -7.09
N SER A 249 -19.87 -14.63 -6.42
CA SER A 249 -19.53 -15.01 -5.05
C SER A 249 -18.31 -15.92 -5.05
N LEU A 250 -17.26 -15.53 -4.33
CA LEU A 250 -16.01 -16.27 -4.24
C LEU A 250 -15.93 -17.06 -2.94
N SER A 251 -15.39 -18.28 -3.01
CA SER A 251 -15.17 -19.17 -1.88
C SER A 251 -13.86 -19.92 -2.03
N TYR A 252 -13.06 -19.92 -0.96
CA TYR A 252 -11.79 -20.66 -0.90
C TYR A 252 -11.56 -21.21 0.51
N SER A 253 -10.69 -22.22 0.58
CA SER A 253 -10.37 -22.85 1.87
C SER A 253 -9.64 -21.90 2.79
N GLN A 254 -9.97 -21.94 4.09
CA GLN A 254 -9.26 -21.13 5.08
C GLN A 254 -7.86 -21.73 5.33
N PRO A 255 -6.80 -20.92 5.25
CA PRO A 255 -5.44 -21.37 5.54
C PRO A 255 -5.31 -21.70 7.03
N LYS A 256 -4.40 -22.65 7.34
CA LYS A 256 -4.13 -23.08 8.71
C LYS A 256 -2.63 -23.09 8.97
N ASN A 257 -2.26 -22.69 10.17
CA ASN A 257 -0.88 -22.83 10.62
C ASN A 257 -0.48 -24.30 10.68
N VAL A 258 0.80 -24.56 10.40
CA VAL A 258 1.39 -25.88 10.59
C VAL A 258 1.43 -26.25 12.07
N PRO A 259 1.25 -27.54 12.44
CA PRO A 259 1.18 -27.97 13.85
C PRO A 259 2.51 -27.83 14.59
N ASN A 260 3.63 -27.85 13.87
CA ASN A 260 4.98 -27.73 14.42
C ASN A 260 5.80 -26.77 13.59
N THR A 261 6.80 -26.13 14.18
CA THR A 261 7.75 -25.27 13.47
C THR A 261 8.41 -26.03 12.32
N GLN A 262 8.36 -25.45 11.14
CA GLN A 262 9.00 -25.97 9.93
C GLN A 262 10.08 -25.00 9.46
N ILE A 263 11.20 -25.56 9.00
CA ILE A 263 12.26 -24.79 8.34
C ILE A 263 12.21 -25.17 6.86
N ASN A 264 11.86 -24.20 6.04
CA ASN A 264 11.83 -24.34 4.58
C ASN A 264 13.04 -23.59 4.01
N PHE A 265 13.98 -24.32 3.48
CA PHE A 265 15.22 -23.80 2.90
C PHE A 265 15.15 -23.85 1.38
N VAL A 266 15.47 -22.75 0.72
CA VAL A 266 15.56 -22.63 -0.73
C VAL A 266 16.93 -22.13 -1.09
N ASP A 267 17.69 -22.92 -1.84
CA ASP A 267 19.00 -22.55 -2.30
C ASP A 267 18.91 -21.65 -3.55
N MET A 268 19.60 -20.51 -3.48
CA MET A 268 19.75 -19.58 -4.59
C MET A 268 21.23 -19.49 -4.95
N PRO A 269 21.68 -20.16 -6.02
CA PRO A 269 23.08 -20.13 -6.43
C PRO A 269 23.56 -18.69 -6.66
N ASN A 270 24.75 -18.37 -6.10
CA ASN A 270 25.40 -17.07 -6.19
C ASN A 270 24.73 -15.92 -5.42
N ALA A 271 23.70 -16.18 -4.62
CA ALA A 271 23.15 -15.18 -3.70
C ALA A 271 24.23 -14.83 -2.63
N VAL A 272 24.45 -13.54 -2.43
CA VAL A 272 25.39 -13.03 -1.42
C VAL A 272 24.73 -12.77 -0.07
N GLN A 273 23.41 -12.77 -0.03
CA GLN A 273 22.59 -12.58 1.15
C GLN A 273 21.53 -13.68 1.25
N SER A 274 21.16 -14.00 2.47
CA SER A 274 20.00 -14.85 2.78
C SER A 274 18.85 -13.97 3.20
N GLU A 275 17.66 -14.23 2.66
CA GLU A 275 16.42 -13.67 3.16
C GLU A 275 15.76 -14.67 4.12
N ILE A 276 15.46 -14.21 5.32
CA ILE A 276 14.87 -15.03 6.39
C ILE A 276 13.52 -14.44 6.74
N THR A 277 12.51 -15.31 6.83
CA THR A 277 11.18 -14.91 7.31
C THR A 277 10.62 -15.93 8.28
N VAL A 278 10.24 -15.47 9.46
CA VAL A 278 9.43 -16.20 10.42
C VAL A 278 7.99 -15.73 10.29
N GLN A 279 7.04 -16.64 10.03
CA GLN A 279 5.65 -16.24 9.73
C GLN A 279 4.62 -17.21 10.33
N ASN A 280 3.45 -16.66 10.57
CA ASN A 280 2.23 -17.40 10.93
C ASN A 280 1.00 -16.72 10.34
N ILE A 281 -0.05 -17.51 10.09
CA ILE A 281 -1.40 -17.00 9.81
C ILE A 281 -2.01 -16.47 11.10
N VAL A 282 -2.63 -15.29 11.00
CA VAL A 282 -3.34 -14.63 12.10
C VAL A 282 -4.75 -14.22 11.66
N ASN A 283 -5.69 -14.22 12.60
CA ASN A 283 -7.08 -13.83 12.37
C ASN A 283 -7.40 -12.49 13.05
N LEU A 284 -6.54 -11.50 12.87
CA LEU A 284 -6.73 -10.16 13.43
C LEU A 284 -7.63 -9.34 12.51
N LYS A 285 -8.66 -8.72 13.08
CA LYS A 285 -9.57 -7.79 12.40
C LYS A 285 -9.49 -6.41 13.04
N MET A 286 -9.76 -5.37 12.27
CA MET A 286 -9.81 -3.99 12.79
C MET A 286 -10.91 -3.79 13.83
N SER A 287 -11.92 -4.67 13.83
CA SER A 287 -13.03 -4.66 14.80
C SER A 287 -12.72 -5.37 16.12
N ASP A 288 -11.59 -6.04 16.24
CA ASP A 288 -11.23 -6.79 17.44
C ASP A 288 -10.80 -5.85 18.57
N ASP A 289 -11.20 -6.12 19.79
CA ASP A 289 -10.93 -5.27 20.96
C ASP A 289 -9.43 -5.11 21.25
N ASP A 290 -8.63 -6.12 20.90
CA ASP A 290 -7.19 -6.14 21.07
C ASP A 290 -6.39 -5.66 19.83
N TYR A 291 -7.08 -5.22 18.77
CA TYR A 291 -6.44 -4.78 17.52
C TYR A 291 -5.33 -3.75 17.73
N ILE A 292 -5.64 -2.66 18.45
CA ILE A 292 -4.65 -1.61 18.72
C ILE A 292 -3.51 -2.11 19.60
N ALA A 293 -3.80 -2.96 20.59
CA ALA A 293 -2.77 -3.56 21.43
C ALA A 293 -1.82 -4.45 20.60
N ALA A 294 -2.36 -5.25 19.69
CA ALA A 294 -1.58 -6.10 18.79
C ALA A 294 -0.71 -5.26 17.82
N LEU A 295 -1.22 -4.15 17.29
CA LEU A 295 -0.43 -3.23 16.46
C LEU A 295 0.72 -2.59 17.24
N LEU A 296 0.47 -2.12 18.47
CA LEU A 296 1.53 -1.55 19.32
C LEU A 296 2.57 -2.61 19.70
N ALA A 297 2.15 -3.85 19.99
CA ALA A 297 3.07 -4.95 20.24
C ALA A 297 3.95 -5.26 19.02
N ASN A 298 3.37 -5.27 17.82
CA ASN A 298 4.15 -5.43 16.58
C ASN A 298 5.09 -4.24 16.34
N GLN A 299 4.67 -3.01 16.66
CA GLN A 299 5.53 -1.81 16.56
C GLN A 299 6.76 -1.93 17.45
N ILE A 300 6.60 -2.43 18.69
CA ILE A 300 7.71 -2.68 19.61
C ILE A 300 8.61 -3.81 19.10
N LEU A 301 8.02 -4.88 18.56
CA LEU A 301 8.77 -6.04 18.09
C LEU A 301 9.62 -5.69 16.85
N GLY A 302 9.03 -5.16 15.81
CA GLY A 302 9.70 -4.97 14.52
C GLY A 302 9.06 -3.90 13.61
N GLY A 303 8.22 -3.00 14.13
CA GLY A 303 7.51 -2.02 13.32
C GLY A 303 8.33 -0.79 12.90
N GLY A 304 9.52 -0.59 13.47
CA GLY A 304 10.33 0.59 13.19
C GLY A 304 11.83 0.40 13.47
N SER A 305 12.61 1.45 13.27
CA SER A 305 14.07 1.44 13.46
C SER A 305 14.49 1.27 14.93
N ASP A 306 13.65 1.63 15.86
CA ASP A 306 13.82 1.52 17.31
C ASP A 306 13.21 0.23 17.90
N SER A 307 12.70 -0.65 17.04
CA SER A 307 12.11 -1.93 17.43
C SER A 307 13.16 -2.95 17.87
N ARG A 308 12.72 -3.91 18.70
CA ARG A 308 13.61 -4.93 19.30
C ARG A 308 14.40 -5.71 18.25
N ILE A 309 13.72 -6.19 17.19
CA ILE A 309 14.39 -6.97 16.12
C ILE A 309 15.45 -6.10 15.42
N ASN A 310 15.12 -4.85 15.11
CA ASN A 310 16.05 -3.97 14.40
C ASN A 310 17.24 -3.59 15.29
N LEU A 311 17.01 -3.22 16.54
CA LEU A 311 18.08 -2.92 17.50
C LEU A 311 19.00 -4.12 17.73
N ASN A 312 18.45 -5.35 17.84
CA ASN A 312 19.24 -6.56 18.01
C ASN A 312 20.08 -6.86 16.76
N LEU A 313 19.43 -7.05 15.61
CA LEU A 313 20.11 -7.57 14.40
C LEU A 313 20.95 -6.52 13.69
N ARG A 314 20.51 -5.25 13.69
CA ARG A 314 21.22 -4.16 13.03
C ARG A 314 22.23 -3.50 13.95
N GLU A 315 21.79 -2.94 15.08
CA GLU A 315 22.65 -2.10 15.91
C GLU A 315 23.61 -2.91 16.78
N ASP A 316 23.12 -3.99 17.43
CA ASP A 316 23.97 -4.79 18.33
C ASP A 316 24.84 -5.81 17.57
N LYS A 317 24.28 -6.52 16.60
CA LYS A 317 24.97 -7.60 15.87
C LYS A 317 25.59 -7.17 14.55
N GLY A 318 25.12 -6.11 13.90
CA GLY A 318 25.58 -5.66 12.60
C GLY A 318 25.39 -6.69 11.48
N TYR A 319 24.33 -7.52 11.57
CA TYR A 319 24.05 -8.58 10.60
C TYR A 319 23.33 -8.08 9.36
N THR A 320 22.60 -6.98 9.47
CA THR A 320 21.70 -6.43 8.45
C THR A 320 21.70 -4.90 8.44
N TYR A 321 21.12 -4.31 7.40
CA TYR A 321 20.76 -2.89 7.34
C TYR A 321 19.38 -2.60 7.94
N GLY A 322 18.55 -3.63 8.16
CA GLY A 322 17.24 -3.50 8.80
C GLY A 322 16.55 -4.85 8.94
N ALA A 323 15.81 -5.01 10.04
CA ALA A 323 15.00 -6.17 10.34
C ALA A 323 13.65 -5.70 10.89
N TYR A 324 12.56 -6.22 10.33
CA TYR A 324 11.23 -5.70 10.59
C TYR A 324 10.20 -6.80 10.77
N SER A 325 9.09 -6.47 11.44
CA SER A 325 7.90 -7.31 11.46
C SER A 325 6.67 -6.57 10.97
N SER A 326 5.73 -7.33 10.46
CA SER A 326 4.43 -6.85 10.01
C SER A 326 3.32 -7.74 10.54
N LEU A 327 2.18 -7.13 10.84
CA LEU A 327 0.97 -7.80 11.30
C LEU A 327 -0.18 -7.38 10.39
N GLY A 328 -0.68 -8.30 9.60
CA GLY A 328 -1.79 -8.05 8.67
C GLY A 328 -3.16 -8.10 9.36
N ASN A 329 -4.14 -7.44 8.75
CA ASN A 329 -5.52 -7.31 9.23
C ASN A 329 -6.53 -7.37 8.08
N ASP A 330 -6.39 -8.33 7.19
CA ASP A 330 -7.18 -8.44 5.96
C ASP A 330 -8.70 -8.50 6.23
N LYS A 331 -9.46 -7.82 5.38
CA LYS A 331 -10.93 -7.74 5.48
C LYS A 331 -11.59 -9.08 5.14
N TYR A 332 -11.08 -9.78 4.14
CA TYR A 332 -11.75 -10.93 3.53
C TYR A 332 -11.31 -12.28 4.07
N GLY A 333 -10.13 -12.36 4.68
CA GLY A 333 -9.58 -13.61 5.15
C GLY A 333 -8.59 -13.46 6.29
N PRO A 334 -7.98 -14.56 6.71
CA PRO A 334 -6.85 -14.52 7.61
C PRO A 334 -5.68 -13.78 6.99
N SER A 335 -5.00 -13.01 7.82
CA SER A 335 -3.78 -12.31 7.47
C SER A 335 -2.54 -13.07 7.92
N ARG A 336 -1.40 -12.44 7.81
CA ARG A 336 -0.11 -13.02 8.18
C ARG A 336 0.64 -12.08 9.12
N PHE A 337 1.19 -12.66 10.20
CA PHE A 337 2.34 -12.10 10.89
C PHE A 337 3.60 -12.55 10.13
N ALA A 338 4.54 -11.65 9.92
CA ALA A 338 5.85 -11.96 9.34
C ALA A 338 6.93 -11.08 9.98
N ALA A 339 8.02 -11.72 10.44
CA ALA A 339 9.26 -11.04 10.82
C ALA A 339 10.34 -11.41 9.81
N SER A 340 10.91 -10.42 9.13
CA SER A 340 11.81 -10.64 7.99
C SER A 340 13.11 -9.85 8.13
N VAL A 341 14.19 -10.43 7.60
CA VAL A 341 15.51 -9.82 7.57
C VAL A 341 16.34 -10.36 6.40
N GLU A 342 17.09 -9.48 5.76
CA GLU A 342 18.15 -9.83 4.81
C GLU A 342 19.50 -9.75 5.50
N VAL A 343 20.28 -10.83 5.45
CA VAL A 343 21.57 -10.94 6.16
C VAL A 343 22.66 -11.53 5.25
N ARG A 344 23.91 -11.30 5.61
CA ARG A 344 25.02 -12.01 4.98
C ARG A 344 24.87 -13.51 5.18
N ASN A 345 25.18 -14.33 4.18
CA ASN A 345 25.06 -15.80 4.25
C ASN A 345 25.76 -16.41 5.47
N THR A 346 26.87 -15.85 5.92
CA THR A 346 27.69 -16.33 7.04
C THR A 346 27.02 -16.20 8.43
N VAL A 347 25.91 -15.47 8.54
CA VAL A 347 25.20 -15.22 9.79
C VAL A 347 23.72 -15.63 9.73
N THR A 348 23.34 -16.43 8.72
CA THR A 348 21.96 -16.88 8.50
C THR A 348 21.40 -17.62 9.71
N ASP A 349 22.10 -18.63 10.21
CA ASP A 349 21.71 -19.43 11.38
C ASP A 349 21.57 -18.57 12.64
N SER A 350 22.55 -17.74 12.90
CA SER A 350 22.56 -16.83 14.05
C SER A 350 21.41 -15.84 13.99
N SER A 351 21.06 -15.37 12.81
CA SER A 351 19.94 -14.44 12.62
C SER A 351 18.58 -15.10 12.86
N VAL A 352 18.41 -16.36 12.44
CA VAL A 352 17.20 -17.14 12.77
C VAL A 352 17.03 -17.25 14.28
N VAL A 353 18.11 -17.59 15.02
CA VAL A 353 18.09 -17.70 16.47
C VAL A 353 17.71 -16.36 17.12
N GLN A 354 18.27 -15.25 16.66
CA GLN A 354 17.95 -13.94 17.22
C GLN A 354 16.50 -13.52 16.93
N LEU A 355 15.98 -13.75 15.73
CA LEU A 355 14.57 -13.48 15.38
C LEU A 355 13.62 -14.27 16.29
N LEU A 356 13.84 -15.57 16.43
CA LEU A 356 13.01 -16.43 17.29
C LEU A 356 13.08 -16.00 18.75
N LYS A 357 14.25 -15.59 19.24
CA LYS A 357 14.43 -15.09 20.59
C LYS A 357 13.61 -13.82 20.86
N GLU A 358 13.63 -12.84 19.96
CA GLU A 358 12.85 -11.60 20.16
C GLU A 358 11.33 -11.88 20.10
N ILE A 359 10.89 -12.78 19.23
CA ILE A 359 9.50 -13.24 19.18
C ILE A 359 9.10 -13.96 20.47
N GLU A 360 9.95 -14.80 21.03
CA GLU A 360 9.70 -15.47 22.30
C GLU A 360 9.63 -14.45 23.46
N LEU A 361 10.55 -13.49 23.49
CA LEU A 361 10.61 -12.48 24.54
C LEU A 361 9.35 -11.62 24.60
N ILE A 362 8.80 -11.19 23.45
CA ILE A 362 7.58 -10.37 23.44
C ILE A 362 6.34 -11.18 23.85
N ASN A 363 6.34 -12.50 23.64
CA ASN A 363 5.27 -13.38 24.08
C ASN A 363 5.34 -13.78 25.56
N THR A 364 6.52 -13.77 26.16
CA THR A 364 6.74 -14.33 27.50
C THR A 364 7.04 -13.27 28.57
N GLN A 365 7.40 -12.06 28.15
CA GLN A 365 7.80 -10.98 29.06
C GLN A 365 6.97 -9.72 28.80
N PRO A 366 6.52 -9.01 29.84
CA PRO A 366 5.89 -7.70 29.67
C PRO A 366 6.83 -6.72 28.96
N VAL A 367 6.26 -5.84 28.14
CA VAL A 367 7.01 -4.74 27.54
C VAL A 367 7.41 -3.74 28.63
N LYS A 368 8.56 -3.09 28.49
CA LYS A 368 9.01 -2.07 29.42
C LYS A 368 8.14 -0.80 29.29
N ASP A 369 7.91 -0.11 30.41
CA ASP A 369 7.11 1.11 30.42
C ASP A 369 7.64 2.19 29.46
N GLU A 370 8.96 2.28 29.33
CA GLU A 370 9.61 3.24 28.43
C GLU A 370 9.36 2.88 26.94
N GLU A 371 9.48 1.59 26.56
CA GLU A 371 9.15 1.12 25.20
C GLU A 371 7.69 1.44 24.88
N LEU A 372 6.77 1.12 25.78
CA LEU A 372 5.35 1.37 25.59
C LEU A 372 5.04 2.88 25.49
N LYS A 373 5.67 3.71 26.31
CA LYS A 373 5.51 5.16 26.28
C LYS A 373 6.00 5.74 24.96
N THR A 374 7.20 5.34 24.51
CA THR A 374 7.77 5.79 23.23
C THR A 374 6.89 5.36 22.07
N THR A 375 6.47 4.10 22.05
CA THR A 375 5.60 3.58 20.98
C THR A 375 4.27 4.31 20.91
N LYS A 376 3.61 4.57 22.05
CA LYS A 376 2.37 5.36 22.09
C LYS A 376 2.55 6.81 21.64
N ALA A 377 3.73 7.38 21.78
CA ALA A 377 4.02 8.75 21.34
C ALA A 377 4.31 8.85 19.84
N LEU A 378 4.74 7.75 19.22
CA LEU A 378 5.01 7.65 17.77
C LEU A 378 3.78 7.24 16.97
N TYR A 379 2.82 6.56 17.60
CA TYR A 379 1.59 6.06 17.00
C TYR A 379 0.46 7.08 17.10
#